data_e5935f61d12a7cf7b20f1e00da363ef2
#
_entry.id   e5935f61d12a7cf7b20f1e00da363ef2
#
_cell.length_a   1.000
_cell.length_b   1.000
_cell.length_c   1.000
_cell.angle_alpha   90.00
_cell.angle_beta   90.00
_cell.angle_gamma   90.00
#
_symmetry.space_group_name_H-M   'P 1'
#
loop_
_entity.id
_entity.type
_entity.pdbx_description
1 polymer ?
#
loop_
_entity_poly.entity_id
_entity_poly.type
_entity_poly.pdbx_seq_one_letter_code
_entity_poly.pdbx_strand_id
1 'polypeptide(L)'
;MLTFQNKNIEWLVRKAKNRENARFKIDRELKQSAQILKPVSLVYLYIRIKFIMYARVKLCEKKGMIKKLCARVCSNNPYQIDSAKPKPFENIPGPRSLPVIGTLYKYVPFIGEYNFTKLHANGLLKLKRYGPLVREEIVPGQPIVWVFRPEDIAEIFKAETGLHPKRRSHLALLKYRKDRTNVYNSGGLLPTNGTEWWRLRREFQKVLSKPRNVVDYLEDTDAVVQEFVRICSREKTNDFLPLFSHLFLELICLVAFDVKMGSLSEEEKHPHSRSSRLVEAALTTNSAILKLDNGPMFWRFFETPLYRKLRKAQNYMEEIALQMVTQRNQDASICRKQSLLKEYFKNETLDIKDIVGMACDTLLAGIDTTTYSLSYALYHLARNTNVQEKLRLEAATLLTDPMSPITAEILRNATYTKAVLKETFRLNPLSVGIGRILQTDVVLSGYHIPKETVVVTQNQVICRLPEYFDEPNSFRPERWLRDNDVTKLKEKFINPYTVLPFGHGPRSCIARRFAEQNLQITLLRICRNLRFTWGGDSLGSVSLLINKPDGPIKLRFENLHA
;
A
#
# COMPACT_ATOMS: atom_id res chain seq x y z
N MET A 1 -9.05 28.34 20.42
CA MET A 1 -7.65 28.15 20.88
C MET A 1 -6.59 28.83 19.96
N LEU A 2 -6.80 28.96 18.69
CA LEU A 2 -5.88 29.63 17.75
C LEU A 2 -5.81 31.16 17.89
N THR A 3 -6.86 31.80 18.34
CA THR A 3 -6.92 33.26 18.54
C THR A 3 -6.20 33.79 19.78
N PHE A 4 -6.01 32.93 20.79
CA PHE A 4 -5.31 33.30 22.03
C PHE A 4 -3.77 33.23 21.90
N GLN A 5 -3.27 32.41 20.95
CA GLN A 5 -1.83 32.27 20.71
C GLN A 5 -1.24 33.41 19.86
N ASN A 6 -2.03 33.98 18.93
CA ASN A 6 -1.56 35.08 18.08
C ASN A 6 -1.30 36.38 18.87
N LYS A 7 -2.12 36.69 19.88
CA LYS A 7 -1.91 37.88 20.71
C LYS A 7 -0.63 37.82 21.55
N ASN A 8 -0.24 36.62 21.99
CA ASN A 8 1.01 36.44 22.75
C ASN A 8 2.28 36.55 21.86
N ILE A 9 2.17 36.16 20.59
CA ILE A 9 3.28 36.28 19.64
C ILE A 9 3.51 37.75 19.26
N GLU A 10 2.46 38.53 19.01
CA GLU A 10 2.58 39.96 18.73
C GLU A 10 3.12 40.76 19.92
N TRP A 11 2.73 40.39 21.15
CA TRP A 11 3.26 41.00 22.35
C TRP A 11 4.75 40.70 22.55
N LEU A 12 5.21 39.46 22.29
CA LEU A 12 6.60 39.05 22.33
C LEU A 12 7.47 39.78 21.29
N VAL A 13 6.93 39.96 20.09
CA VAL A 13 7.61 40.72 19.02
C VAL A 13 7.74 42.21 19.35
N ARG A 14 6.71 42.82 19.95
CA ARG A 14 6.79 44.23 20.44
C ARG A 14 7.79 44.42 21.57
N LYS A 15 7.92 43.45 22.50
CA LYS A 15 8.86 43.51 23.62
C LYS A 15 10.31 43.21 23.23
N ALA A 16 10.55 42.42 22.18
CA ALA A 16 11.89 42.13 21.66
C ALA A 16 12.57 43.36 20.99
N LYS A 17 11.79 44.40 20.69
CA LYS A 17 12.32 45.68 20.15
C LYS A 17 13.03 46.56 21.19
N ASN A 18 12.92 46.25 22.49
CA ASN A 18 13.54 47.03 23.54
C ASN A 18 14.30 46.12 24.53
N ARG A 19 15.68 46.12 24.40
CA ARG A 19 16.73 45.75 25.37
C ARG A 19 17.22 44.29 25.46
N GLU A 20 18.53 44.18 25.69
CA GLU A 20 19.36 42.98 25.86
C GLU A 20 18.91 41.98 26.95
N ASN A 21 18.08 42.38 27.90
CA ASN A 21 17.54 41.52 28.96
C ASN A 21 16.43 40.53 28.49
N ALA A 22 15.96 40.67 27.26
CA ALA A 22 14.96 39.75 26.68
C ALA A 22 15.56 38.37 26.28
N ARG A 23 16.87 38.31 26.13
CA ARG A 23 17.56 37.07 25.67
C ARG A 23 17.52 35.96 26.73
N PHE A 24 17.74 36.29 27.99
CA PHE A 24 17.72 35.31 29.08
C PHE A 24 16.33 34.82 29.45
N LYS A 25 15.30 35.64 29.27
CA LYS A 25 13.92 35.26 29.57
C LYS A 25 13.28 34.36 28.51
N ILE A 26 13.63 34.60 27.24
CA ILE A 26 13.16 33.79 26.12
C ILE A 26 13.77 32.38 26.14
N ASP A 27 15.03 32.23 26.49
CA ASP A 27 15.68 30.93 26.62
C ASP A 27 15.12 30.10 27.79
N ARG A 28 14.72 30.75 28.88
CA ARG A 28 14.13 30.09 30.05
C ARG A 28 12.71 29.62 29.77
N GLU A 29 11.90 30.43 29.09
CA GLU A 29 10.52 30.07 28.68
C GLU A 29 10.49 29.01 27.58
N LEU A 30 11.50 28.99 26.68
CA LEU A 30 11.65 27.92 25.68
C LEU A 30 12.05 26.59 26.30
N LYS A 31 12.90 26.58 27.33
CA LYS A 31 13.26 25.37 28.06
C LYS A 31 12.09 24.80 28.87
N GLN A 32 11.27 25.66 29.50
CA GLN A 32 10.06 25.23 30.20
C GLN A 32 8.97 24.71 29.25
N SER A 33 8.81 25.30 28.08
CA SER A 33 7.82 24.83 27.07
C SER A 33 8.23 23.52 26.40
N ALA A 34 9.52 23.20 26.34
CA ALA A 34 10.02 21.94 25.79
C ALA A 34 9.79 20.74 26.72
N GLN A 35 9.61 20.97 28.02
CA GLN A 35 9.31 19.90 28.99
C GLN A 35 7.82 19.51 29.10
N ILE A 36 6.92 20.33 28.56
CA ILE A 36 5.46 20.15 28.71
C ILE A 36 4.76 19.60 27.45
N LEU A 37 5.42 19.58 26.29
CA LEU A 37 4.82 19.18 25.04
C LEU A 37 5.25 17.76 24.63
N LYS A 38 4.31 16.81 24.75
CA LYS A 38 4.35 15.53 24.03
C LYS A 38 4.40 15.77 22.52
N PRO A 39 4.97 14.87 21.70
CA PRO A 39 5.45 15.15 20.36
C PRO A 39 4.31 15.32 19.35
N VAL A 40 3.88 16.54 19.16
CA VAL A 40 3.05 16.94 18.02
C VAL A 40 3.88 17.85 17.14
N SER A 41 4.38 17.25 16.07
CA SER A 41 4.91 17.81 14.83
C SER A 41 6.29 18.51 14.88
N LEU A 42 7.25 17.78 14.36
CA LEU A 42 8.51 18.28 13.79
C LEU A 42 8.30 19.48 12.83
N VAL A 43 7.13 19.56 12.19
CA VAL A 43 6.72 20.68 11.32
C VAL A 43 6.59 21.97 12.12
N TYR A 44 6.06 21.93 13.35
CA TYR A 44 5.92 23.12 14.19
C TYR A 44 7.28 23.59 14.72
N LEU A 45 8.17 22.65 15.04
CA LEU A 45 9.54 22.95 15.43
C LEU A 45 10.34 23.52 14.25
N TYR A 46 10.16 22.96 13.05
CA TYR A 46 10.80 23.43 11.82
C TYR A 46 10.34 24.83 11.41
N ILE A 47 9.06 25.13 11.50
CA ILE A 47 8.50 26.47 11.25
C ILE A 47 9.01 27.46 12.31
N ARG A 48 9.10 27.05 13.58
CA ARG A 48 9.62 27.87 14.68
C ARG A 48 11.12 28.14 14.53
N ILE A 49 11.90 27.15 14.12
CA ILE A 49 13.33 27.30 13.82
C ILE A 49 13.55 28.23 12.62
N LYS A 50 12.76 28.08 11.55
CA LYS A 50 12.82 29.01 10.40
C LYS A 50 12.44 30.43 10.78
N PHE A 51 11.42 30.59 11.64
CA PHE A 51 11.02 31.93 12.09
C PHE A 51 12.08 32.59 13.01
N ILE A 52 12.71 31.80 13.88
CA ILE A 52 13.82 32.27 14.73
C ILE A 52 15.06 32.58 13.88
N MET A 53 15.36 31.79 12.89
CA MET A 53 16.43 32.05 11.92
C MET A 53 16.15 33.30 11.07
N TYR A 54 14.91 33.47 10.60
CA TYR A 54 14.50 34.66 9.83
C TYR A 54 14.54 35.94 10.68
N ALA A 55 14.13 35.87 11.94
CA ALA A 55 14.26 36.99 12.89
C ALA A 55 15.73 37.33 13.23
N ARG A 56 16.59 36.29 13.34
CA ARG A 56 18.04 36.48 13.51
C ARG A 56 18.70 37.06 12.25
N VAL A 57 18.27 36.67 11.07
CA VAL A 57 18.76 37.20 9.78
C VAL A 57 18.46 38.71 9.68
N LYS A 58 17.23 39.15 9.98
CA LYS A 58 16.87 40.58 9.97
C LYS A 58 17.60 41.42 11.03
N LEU A 59 18.01 40.84 12.17
CA LEU A 59 18.81 41.53 13.19
C LEU A 59 20.30 41.65 12.78
N CYS A 60 20.78 40.75 11.93
CA CYS A 60 22.17 40.74 11.47
C CYS A 60 22.44 41.56 10.19
N GLU A 61 21.39 41.88 9.40
CA GLU A 61 21.54 42.74 8.21
C GLU A 61 22.16 44.13 8.47
N LYS A 62 22.12 44.59 9.73
CA LYS A 62 22.78 45.86 10.14
C LYS A 62 24.28 45.76 10.38
N LYS A 63 24.93 44.60 10.33
CA LYS A 63 26.36 44.43 10.70
C LYS A 63 27.26 43.67 9.71
N GLY A 64 26.98 43.62 8.44
CA GLY A 64 27.94 43.11 7.41
C GLY A 64 28.49 41.69 7.57
N MET A 65 28.05 40.92 8.58
CA MET A 65 28.56 39.59 8.91
C MET A 65 27.88 38.43 8.16
N ILE A 66 26.77 38.70 7.50
CA ILE A 66 25.92 37.65 6.88
C ILE A 66 26.55 37.09 5.62
N LYS A 67 27.23 37.90 4.82
CA LYS A 67 27.87 37.42 3.57
C LYS A 67 28.88 36.29 3.81
N LYS A 68 29.59 36.30 4.93
CA LYS A 68 30.58 35.25 5.26
C LYS A 68 29.96 33.99 5.90
N LEU A 69 28.83 34.10 6.61
CA LEU A 69 28.16 32.94 7.22
C LEU A 69 27.27 32.18 6.21
N CYS A 70 26.57 32.91 5.35
CA CYS A 70 25.82 32.29 4.25
C CYS A 70 26.74 31.55 3.28
N ALA A 71 27.89 32.10 2.93
CA ALA A 71 28.84 31.42 2.06
C ALA A 71 29.37 30.10 2.66
N ARG A 72 29.57 30.01 3.99
CA ARG A 72 30.03 28.78 4.65
C ARG A 72 28.95 27.73 4.88
N VAL A 73 27.67 28.11 5.02
CA VAL A 73 26.55 27.19 5.19
C VAL A 73 26.06 26.68 3.83
N CYS A 74 26.18 27.50 2.77
CA CYS A 74 25.85 27.09 1.41
C CYS A 74 26.93 26.22 0.75
N SER A 75 28.19 26.29 1.18
CA SER A 75 29.26 25.48 0.60
C SER A 75 29.29 24.01 1.08
N ASN A 76 28.54 23.66 2.12
CA ASN A 76 28.46 22.29 2.65
C ASN A 76 27.11 21.63 2.42
N ASN A 77 26.29 22.11 1.49
CA ASN A 77 25.06 21.45 1.10
C ASN A 77 25.33 20.63 -0.19
N PRO A 78 25.37 19.30 -0.14
CA PRO A 78 25.60 18.48 -1.33
C PRO A 78 24.45 18.53 -2.35
N TYR A 79 23.42 19.35 -2.11
CA TYR A 79 22.30 19.60 -3.00
C TYR A 79 22.28 21.05 -3.50
N GLN A 80 23.35 21.50 -4.16
CA GLN A 80 23.22 22.61 -5.11
C GLN A 80 22.35 22.10 -6.26
N ILE A 81 21.08 22.51 -6.29
CA ILE A 81 20.30 22.49 -7.53
C ILE A 81 20.99 23.51 -8.43
N ASP A 82 21.81 22.99 -9.34
CA ASP A 82 22.33 23.76 -10.45
C ASP A 82 21.12 24.42 -11.13
N SER A 83 21.17 25.73 -11.33
CA SER A 83 20.17 26.53 -12.04
C SER A 83 20.19 26.25 -13.57
N ALA A 84 20.75 25.13 -13.98
CA ALA A 84 20.69 24.62 -15.34
C ALA A 84 19.24 24.28 -15.71
N LYS A 85 18.78 24.73 -16.88
CA LYS A 85 17.47 24.33 -17.42
C LYS A 85 17.31 22.81 -17.36
N PRO A 86 16.14 22.29 -16.92
CA PRO A 86 15.90 20.86 -16.92
C PRO A 86 16.19 20.26 -18.30
N LYS A 87 16.83 19.09 -18.33
CA LYS A 87 17.11 18.36 -19.57
C LYS A 87 15.79 17.96 -20.23
N PRO A 88 15.72 17.94 -21.58
CA PRO A 88 14.53 17.51 -22.31
C PRO A 88 14.10 16.10 -21.97
N PHE A 89 12.80 15.82 -22.08
CA PHE A 89 12.19 14.51 -21.87
C PHE A 89 12.81 13.40 -22.70
N GLU A 90 13.18 13.72 -23.94
CA GLU A 90 13.76 12.79 -24.91
C GLU A 90 15.15 12.30 -24.47
N ASN A 91 15.84 13.08 -23.65
CA ASN A 91 17.19 12.75 -23.17
C ASN A 91 17.19 11.82 -21.95
N ILE A 92 16.02 11.41 -21.46
CA ILE A 92 15.93 10.43 -20.35
C ILE A 92 16.48 9.09 -20.87
N PRO A 93 17.48 8.50 -20.15
CA PRO A 93 18.05 7.22 -20.52
C PRO A 93 17.00 6.09 -20.57
N GLY A 94 17.19 5.14 -21.47
CA GLY A 94 16.30 3.99 -21.56
C GLY A 94 16.64 3.06 -22.72
N PRO A 95 15.95 1.91 -22.83
CA PRO A 95 16.12 0.99 -23.96
C PRO A 95 15.61 1.64 -25.25
N ARG A 96 16.33 1.42 -26.34
CA ARG A 96 15.97 1.94 -27.67
C ARG A 96 14.62 1.39 -28.10
N SER A 97 13.67 2.27 -28.39
CA SER A 97 12.39 1.92 -28.99
C SER A 97 12.57 1.64 -30.48
N LEU A 98 11.98 0.56 -30.99
CA LEU A 98 11.95 0.23 -32.41
C LEU A 98 10.59 0.65 -33.01
N PRO A 99 10.55 1.05 -34.29
CA PRO A 99 9.28 1.30 -34.97
C PRO A 99 8.36 0.10 -34.87
N VAL A 100 7.05 0.33 -34.73
CA VAL A 100 5.97 -0.68 -34.66
C VAL A 100 5.97 -1.55 -33.40
N ILE A 101 7.11 -2.01 -32.89
CA ILE A 101 7.19 -2.96 -31.78
C ILE A 101 7.70 -2.36 -30.46
N GLY A 102 8.12 -1.09 -30.47
CA GLY A 102 8.63 -0.43 -29.27
C GLY A 102 9.81 -1.17 -28.66
N THR A 103 9.77 -1.40 -27.36
CA THR A 103 10.76 -2.20 -26.61
C THR A 103 10.28 -3.63 -26.33
N LEU A 104 9.19 -4.10 -26.93
CA LEU A 104 8.68 -5.47 -26.75
C LEU A 104 9.73 -6.55 -27.06
N TYR A 105 10.66 -6.29 -28.01
CA TYR A 105 11.75 -7.22 -28.32
C TYR A 105 12.62 -7.55 -27.09
N LYS A 106 12.70 -6.64 -26.12
CA LYS A 106 13.41 -6.87 -24.84
C LYS A 106 12.72 -7.90 -23.93
N TYR A 107 11.46 -8.22 -24.20
CA TYR A 107 10.62 -9.15 -23.41
C TYR A 107 10.37 -10.48 -24.17
N VAL A 108 10.87 -10.63 -25.38
CA VAL A 108 10.72 -11.88 -26.15
C VAL A 108 11.54 -12.98 -25.48
N PRO A 109 10.96 -14.15 -25.16
CA PRO A 109 11.71 -15.27 -24.59
C PRO A 109 12.92 -15.63 -25.46
N PHE A 110 14.04 -15.97 -24.81
CA PHE A 110 15.33 -16.35 -25.41
C PHE A 110 16.11 -15.23 -26.13
N ILE A 111 15.45 -14.12 -26.51
CA ILE A 111 16.09 -12.98 -27.21
C ILE A 111 16.24 -11.79 -26.28
N GLY A 112 15.19 -11.50 -25.53
CA GLY A 112 15.11 -10.34 -24.63
C GLY A 112 15.74 -10.60 -23.26
N GLU A 113 16.17 -9.52 -22.64
CA GLU A 113 16.77 -9.55 -21.30
C GLU A 113 15.72 -9.35 -20.16
N TYR A 114 14.49 -8.95 -20.53
CA TYR A 114 13.39 -8.70 -19.58
C TYR A 114 12.35 -9.81 -19.60
N ASN A 115 11.70 -9.99 -18.45
CA ASN A 115 10.66 -11.00 -18.32
C ASN A 115 9.42 -10.37 -17.64
N PHE A 116 8.25 -10.46 -18.25
CA PHE A 116 7.00 -9.94 -17.70
C PHE A 116 6.61 -10.54 -16.35
N THR A 117 7.11 -11.73 -16.03
CA THR A 117 6.84 -12.39 -14.75
C THR A 117 7.88 -12.08 -13.67
N LYS A 118 8.94 -11.33 -13.98
CA LYS A 118 10.04 -10.98 -13.08
C LYS A 118 10.32 -9.48 -13.06
N LEU A 119 9.29 -8.66 -12.81
CA LEU A 119 9.38 -7.20 -12.93
C LEU A 119 10.38 -6.57 -11.94
N HIS A 120 10.57 -7.18 -10.77
CA HIS A 120 11.62 -6.75 -9.83
C HIS A 120 13.03 -6.87 -10.45
N ALA A 121 13.34 -8.01 -11.06
CA ALA A 121 14.63 -8.22 -11.72
C ALA A 121 14.82 -7.26 -12.91
N ASN A 122 13.78 -7.05 -13.73
CA ASN A 122 13.81 -6.05 -14.80
C ASN A 122 14.09 -4.65 -14.27
N GLY A 123 13.48 -4.28 -13.13
CA GLY A 123 13.69 -2.99 -12.46
C GLY A 123 15.15 -2.81 -12.04
N LEU A 124 15.74 -3.82 -11.40
CA LEU A 124 17.17 -3.80 -11.02
C LEU A 124 18.10 -3.64 -12.22
N LEU A 125 17.83 -4.37 -13.33
CA LEU A 125 18.60 -4.24 -14.56
C LEU A 125 18.48 -2.84 -15.16
N LYS A 126 17.28 -2.26 -15.18
CA LYS A 126 17.04 -0.89 -15.66
C LYS A 126 17.78 0.13 -14.81
N LEU A 127 17.65 0.06 -13.47
CA LEU A 127 18.36 0.94 -12.55
C LEU A 127 19.87 0.86 -12.76
N LYS A 128 20.43 -0.35 -12.83
CA LYS A 128 21.87 -0.56 -13.03
C LYS A 128 22.39 -0.01 -14.36
N ARG A 129 21.61 -0.13 -15.43
CA ARG A 129 22.04 0.23 -16.80
C ARG A 129 21.80 1.70 -17.13
N TYR A 130 20.66 2.25 -16.70
CA TYR A 130 20.20 3.56 -17.15
C TYR A 130 20.12 4.59 -16.02
N GLY A 131 20.27 4.17 -14.76
CA GLY A 131 20.21 5.06 -13.62
C GLY A 131 18.80 5.20 -13.02
N PRO A 132 18.60 6.24 -12.18
CA PRO A 132 17.41 6.34 -11.31
C PRO A 132 16.13 6.75 -12.02
N LEU A 133 16.20 7.19 -13.25
CA LEU A 133 15.06 7.56 -14.09
C LEU A 133 15.20 6.90 -15.47
N VAL A 134 14.20 6.13 -15.89
CA VAL A 134 14.29 5.35 -17.13
C VAL A 134 13.04 5.54 -17.98
N ARG A 135 13.21 6.01 -19.23
CA ARG A 135 12.14 6.10 -20.22
C ARG A 135 12.08 4.83 -21.05
N GLU A 136 10.92 4.24 -21.17
CA GLU A 136 10.70 3.03 -21.96
C GLU A 136 9.38 3.12 -22.72
N GLU A 137 9.38 2.66 -23.97
CA GLU A 137 8.17 2.55 -24.80
C GLU A 137 7.91 1.08 -25.13
N ILE A 138 7.26 0.37 -24.21
CA ILE A 138 6.87 -1.03 -24.45
C ILE A 138 5.91 -1.10 -25.64
N VAL A 139 4.95 -0.18 -25.69
CA VAL A 139 4.06 0.04 -26.83
C VAL A 139 4.48 1.35 -27.50
N PRO A 140 4.70 1.38 -28.82
CA PRO A 140 5.12 2.58 -29.54
C PRO A 140 4.19 3.77 -29.28
N GLY A 141 4.76 4.96 -29.09
CA GLY A 141 4.02 6.18 -28.80
C GLY A 141 3.40 6.27 -27.41
N GLN A 142 3.71 5.32 -26.52
CA GLN A 142 3.22 5.31 -25.14
C GLN A 142 4.38 5.20 -24.15
N PRO A 143 5.15 6.29 -23.93
CA PRO A 143 6.28 6.27 -23.03
C PRO A 143 5.83 6.07 -21.59
N ILE A 144 6.59 5.24 -20.87
CA ILE A 144 6.49 5.03 -19.43
C ILE A 144 7.81 5.49 -18.82
N VAL A 145 7.75 6.26 -17.74
CA VAL A 145 8.92 6.66 -16.97
C VAL A 145 8.95 5.85 -15.66
N TRP A 146 9.99 5.02 -15.52
CA TRP A 146 10.26 4.24 -14.31
C TRP A 146 11.08 5.09 -13.35
N VAL A 147 10.64 5.20 -12.10
CA VAL A 147 11.20 6.10 -11.09
C VAL A 147 11.75 5.31 -9.92
N PHE A 148 13.06 5.45 -9.65
CA PHE A 148 13.79 4.66 -8.65
C PHE A 148 14.28 5.49 -7.44
N ARG A 149 14.03 6.80 -7.38
CA ARG A 149 14.43 7.64 -6.26
C ARG A 149 13.22 8.05 -5.43
N PRO A 150 13.28 7.88 -4.09
CA PRO A 150 12.21 8.33 -3.20
C PRO A 150 11.93 9.83 -3.28
N GLU A 151 12.94 10.65 -3.56
CA GLU A 151 12.79 12.10 -3.73
C GLU A 151 11.95 12.44 -4.96
N ASP A 152 12.22 11.78 -6.10
CA ASP A 152 11.42 11.94 -7.32
C ASP A 152 9.99 11.42 -7.12
N ILE A 153 9.81 10.33 -6.36
CA ILE A 153 8.48 9.82 -5.99
C ILE A 153 7.72 10.86 -5.14
N ALA A 154 8.42 11.54 -4.22
CA ALA A 154 7.83 12.61 -3.44
C ALA A 154 7.36 13.77 -4.32
N GLU A 155 8.15 14.16 -5.34
CA GLU A 155 7.76 15.22 -6.28
C GLU A 155 6.53 14.83 -7.12
N ILE A 156 6.44 13.56 -7.59
CA ILE A 156 5.24 13.05 -8.29
C ILE A 156 4.00 13.23 -7.42
N PHE A 157 4.05 12.82 -6.16
CA PHE A 157 2.89 12.92 -5.27
C PHE A 157 2.57 14.35 -4.82
N LYS A 158 3.56 15.24 -4.73
CA LYS A 158 3.34 16.65 -4.50
C LYS A 158 2.66 17.34 -5.68
N ALA A 159 2.97 16.90 -6.90
CA ALA A 159 2.37 17.41 -8.12
C ALA A 159 0.91 16.94 -8.32
N GLU A 160 0.42 15.98 -7.52
CA GLU A 160 -0.99 15.61 -7.47
C GLU A 160 -1.82 16.70 -6.76
N THR A 161 -1.95 17.86 -7.39
CA THR A 161 -2.64 19.04 -6.82
C THR A 161 -4.15 18.89 -6.74
N GLY A 162 -4.72 17.94 -7.49
CA GLY A 162 -6.16 17.70 -7.58
C GLY A 162 -6.61 16.47 -6.78
N LEU A 163 -7.92 16.40 -6.52
CA LEU A 163 -8.57 15.25 -5.85
C LEU A 163 -8.74 14.05 -6.78
N HIS A 164 -8.35 14.15 -8.04
CA HIS A 164 -8.61 13.15 -9.08
C HIS A 164 -7.34 12.59 -9.73
N PRO A 165 -6.38 12.02 -8.97
CA PRO A 165 -5.19 11.45 -9.58
C PRO A 165 -5.55 10.37 -10.60
N LYS A 166 -4.98 10.47 -11.81
CA LYS A 166 -5.24 9.53 -12.90
C LYS A 166 -4.24 8.37 -12.87
N ARG A 167 -4.69 7.19 -13.27
CA ARG A 167 -3.81 6.04 -13.53
C ARG A 167 -4.25 5.27 -14.76
N ARG A 168 -3.31 4.61 -15.41
CA ARG A 168 -3.58 3.68 -16.51
C ARG A 168 -3.51 2.26 -15.95
N SER A 169 -4.67 1.69 -15.68
CA SER A 169 -4.77 0.33 -15.12
C SER A 169 -6.18 -0.23 -15.30
N HIS A 170 -6.31 -1.54 -15.40
CA HIS A 170 -7.58 -2.26 -15.48
C HIS A 170 -8.43 -1.90 -16.71
N LEU A 171 -7.79 -1.62 -17.85
CA LEU A 171 -8.48 -1.18 -19.07
C LEU A 171 -9.46 -2.23 -19.61
N ALA A 172 -9.06 -3.50 -19.57
CA ALA A 172 -9.92 -4.61 -20.00
C ALA A 172 -11.14 -4.77 -19.09
N LEU A 173 -10.96 -4.58 -17.76
CA LEU A 173 -12.07 -4.58 -16.80
C LEU A 173 -13.00 -3.38 -17.01
N LEU A 174 -12.44 -2.21 -17.32
CA LEU A 174 -13.24 -1.02 -17.66
C LEU A 174 -14.15 -1.28 -18.85
N LYS A 175 -13.63 -1.89 -19.92
CA LYS A 175 -14.44 -2.27 -21.08
C LYS A 175 -15.55 -3.24 -20.69
N TYR A 176 -15.22 -4.32 -19.96
CA TYR A 176 -16.20 -5.29 -19.51
C TYR A 176 -17.39 -4.65 -18.80
N ARG A 177 -17.11 -3.73 -17.83
CA ARG A 177 -18.16 -3.04 -17.06
C ARG A 177 -18.93 -2.03 -17.89
N LYS A 178 -18.28 -1.31 -18.80
CA LYS A 178 -18.93 -0.38 -19.72
C LYS A 178 -19.91 -1.07 -20.67
N ASP A 179 -19.61 -2.30 -21.07
CA ASP A 179 -20.48 -3.11 -21.92
C ASP A 179 -21.69 -3.69 -21.15
N ARG A 180 -21.79 -3.47 -19.83
CA ARG A 180 -22.83 -4.04 -18.93
C ARG A 180 -23.54 -2.96 -18.11
N THR A 181 -24.12 -1.98 -18.80
CA THR A 181 -24.81 -0.83 -18.21
C THR A 181 -26.05 -1.19 -17.39
N ASN A 182 -26.59 -2.40 -17.57
CA ASN A 182 -27.65 -2.95 -16.74
C ASN A 182 -27.19 -3.27 -15.31
N VAL A 183 -25.89 -3.55 -15.09
CA VAL A 183 -25.32 -3.92 -13.79
C VAL A 183 -24.42 -2.82 -13.20
N TYR A 184 -23.74 -2.03 -14.03
CA TYR A 184 -22.76 -1.03 -13.60
C TYR A 184 -23.07 0.34 -14.15
N ASN A 185 -22.96 1.38 -13.32
CA ASN A 185 -22.99 2.79 -13.76
C ASN A 185 -21.64 3.23 -14.31
N SER A 186 -20.56 2.65 -13.81
CA SER A 186 -19.19 3.04 -14.14
C SER A 186 -18.24 1.85 -14.10
N GLY A 187 -16.97 2.08 -14.35
CA GLY A 187 -15.92 1.07 -14.19
C GLY A 187 -15.65 0.64 -12.74
N GLY A 188 -16.21 1.29 -11.73
CA GLY A 188 -15.91 1.07 -10.32
C GLY A 188 -14.62 1.79 -9.87
N LEU A 189 -14.12 1.48 -8.67
CA LEU A 189 -12.97 2.17 -8.08
C LEU A 189 -11.62 1.79 -8.71
N LEU A 190 -11.51 0.58 -9.26
CA LEU A 190 -10.23 0.11 -9.79
C LEU A 190 -9.85 0.78 -11.10
N PRO A 191 -10.67 0.76 -12.19
CA PRO A 191 -10.29 1.31 -13.49
C PRO A 191 -10.70 2.76 -13.73
N THR A 192 -11.69 3.30 -13.00
CA THR A 192 -12.25 4.62 -13.28
C THR A 192 -11.27 5.74 -12.89
N ASN A 193 -11.32 6.85 -13.62
CA ASN A 193 -10.56 8.07 -13.37
C ASN A 193 -11.49 9.29 -13.33
N GLY A 194 -10.99 10.45 -12.90
CA GLY A 194 -11.70 11.72 -12.93
C GLY A 194 -12.76 11.86 -11.84
N THR A 195 -13.77 12.69 -12.13
CA THR A 195 -14.83 13.08 -11.19
C THR A 195 -15.68 11.90 -10.74
N GLU A 196 -15.98 10.97 -11.66
CA GLU A 196 -16.76 9.78 -11.36
C GLU A 196 -16.02 8.85 -10.40
N TRP A 197 -14.70 8.65 -10.58
CA TRP A 197 -13.90 7.93 -9.60
C TRP A 197 -13.94 8.62 -8.23
N TRP A 198 -13.87 9.96 -8.20
CA TRP A 198 -13.90 10.71 -6.94
C TRP A 198 -15.25 10.62 -6.25
N ARG A 199 -16.35 10.66 -7.01
CA ARG A 199 -17.71 10.46 -6.48
C ARG A 199 -17.79 9.15 -5.69
N LEU A 200 -17.44 8.03 -6.34
CA LEU A 200 -17.44 6.72 -5.69
C LEU A 200 -16.45 6.65 -4.53
N ARG A 201 -15.20 7.10 -4.76
CA ARG A 201 -14.13 7.05 -3.75
C ARG A 201 -14.54 7.78 -2.47
N ARG A 202 -15.07 8.97 -2.58
CA ARG A 202 -15.47 9.80 -1.44
C ARG A 202 -16.54 9.11 -0.60
N GLU A 203 -17.55 8.56 -1.24
CA GLU A 203 -18.69 7.96 -0.53
C GLU A 203 -18.29 6.63 0.15
N PHE A 204 -17.63 5.73 -0.57
CA PHE A 204 -17.18 4.47 0.03
C PHE A 204 -16.12 4.69 1.11
N GLN A 205 -15.21 5.64 0.92
CA GLN A 205 -14.16 5.93 1.91
C GLN A 205 -14.72 6.49 3.22
N LYS A 206 -15.77 7.32 3.18
CA LYS A 206 -16.43 7.84 4.39
C LYS A 206 -16.83 6.73 5.36
N VAL A 207 -17.23 5.60 4.84
CA VAL A 207 -17.68 4.44 5.62
C VAL A 207 -16.51 3.52 5.97
N LEU A 208 -15.71 3.09 4.98
CA LEU A 208 -14.58 2.16 5.16
C LEU A 208 -13.44 2.70 6.02
N SER A 209 -13.20 4.02 6.01
CA SER A 209 -12.07 4.60 6.74
C SER A 209 -12.39 4.97 8.18
N LYS A 210 -13.65 4.87 8.63
CA LYS A 210 -14.00 5.16 10.02
C LYS A 210 -13.42 4.06 10.94
N PRO A 211 -12.57 4.40 11.93
CA PRO A 211 -11.99 3.42 12.86
C PRO A 211 -13.03 2.54 13.55
N ARG A 212 -14.17 3.14 13.96
CA ARG A 212 -15.26 2.41 14.61
C ARG A 212 -15.79 1.30 13.72
N ASN A 213 -16.08 1.61 12.45
CA ASN A 213 -16.63 0.62 11.53
C ASN A 213 -15.68 -0.59 11.31
N VAL A 214 -14.36 -0.38 11.40
CA VAL A 214 -13.38 -1.46 11.33
C VAL A 214 -13.41 -2.33 12.58
N VAL A 215 -13.53 -1.70 13.75
CA VAL A 215 -13.60 -2.38 15.05
C VAL A 215 -14.89 -3.21 15.18
N ASP A 216 -16.01 -2.76 14.58
CA ASP A 216 -17.29 -3.46 14.62
C ASP A 216 -17.23 -4.88 13.98
N TYR A 217 -16.24 -5.16 13.12
CA TYR A 217 -16.00 -6.49 12.53
C TYR A 217 -14.96 -7.33 13.28
N LEU A 218 -14.45 -6.83 14.39
CA LEU A 218 -13.31 -7.45 15.08
C LEU A 218 -13.68 -8.82 15.67
N GLU A 219 -14.81 -8.93 16.34
CA GLU A 219 -15.30 -10.16 16.96
C GLU A 219 -15.51 -11.27 15.93
N ASP A 220 -16.20 -10.99 14.82
CA ASP A 220 -16.41 -12.00 13.79
C ASP A 220 -15.14 -12.35 13.04
N THR A 221 -14.26 -11.37 12.80
CA THR A 221 -12.95 -11.63 12.21
C THR A 221 -12.14 -12.56 13.12
N ASP A 222 -12.13 -12.31 14.42
CA ASP A 222 -11.43 -13.13 15.40
C ASP A 222 -12.00 -14.56 15.46
N ALA A 223 -13.33 -14.72 15.45
CA ALA A 223 -13.98 -16.02 15.46
C ALA A 223 -13.61 -16.85 14.20
N VAL A 224 -13.63 -16.26 13.02
CA VAL A 224 -13.21 -16.91 11.76
C VAL A 224 -11.74 -17.30 11.82
N VAL A 225 -10.87 -16.42 12.35
CA VAL A 225 -9.44 -16.71 12.44
C VAL A 225 -9.15 -17.80 13.48
N GLN A 226 -9.90 -17.88 14.58
CA GLN A 226 -9.77 -18.99 15.56
C GLN A 226 -10.14 -20.34 14.91
N GLU A 227 -11.19 -20.37 14.09
CA GLU A 227 -11.55 -21.57 13.33
C GLU A 227 -10.43 -21.95 12.36
N PHE A 228 -9.92 -20.99 11.60
CA PHE A 228 -8.79 -21.18 10.70
C PHE A 228 -7.55 -21.74 11.41
N VAL A 229 -7.20 -21.24 12.60
CA VAL A 229 -6.07 -21.75 13.39
C VAL A 229 -6.28 -23.20 13.80
N ARG A 230 -7.51 -23.57 14.19
CA ARG A 230 -7.86 -24.99 14.49
C ARG A 230 -7.72 -25.89 13.27
N ILE A 231 -8.08 -25.39 12.09
CA ILE A 231 -7.88 -26.14 10.84
C ILE A 231 -6.38 -26.30 10.57
N CYS A 232 -5.57 -25.23 10.66
CA CYS A 232 -4.13 -25.28 10.43
C CYS A 232 -3.41 -26.30 11.33
N SER A 233 -3.87 -26.48 12.58
CA SER A 233 -3.25 -27.44 13.51
C SER A 233 -3.47 -28.92 13.12
N ARG A 234 -4.48 -29.19 12.29
CA ARG A 234 -4.88 -30.57 11.87
C ARG A 234 -4.54 -30.85 10.41
N GLU A 235 -4.44 -29.81 9.60
CA GLU A 235 -4.27 -29.90 8.15
C GLU A 235 -2.87 -30.44 7.78
N LYS A 236 -2.84 -31.47 6.94
CA LYS A 236 -1.60 -32.07 6.41
C LYS A 236 -1.55 -31.84 4.90
N THR A 237 -1.30 -30.61 4.50
CA THR A 237 -1.16 -30.24 3.09
C THR A 237 0.27 -29.84 2.74
N ASN A 238 0.64 -30.03 1.48
CA ASN A 238 1.89 -29.52 0.92
C ASN A 238 1.77 -28.09 0.37
N ASP A 239 0.57 -27.50 0.40
CA ASP A 239 0.33 -26.12 -0.02
C ASP A 239 -0.83 -25.49 0.75
N PHE A 240 -0.51 -24.57 1.64
CA PHE A 240 -1.50 -23.82 2.42
C PHE A 240 -2.10 -22.62 1.65
N LEU A 241 -1.63 -22.31 0.45
CA LEU A 241 -2.11 -21.13 -0.31
C LEU A 241 -3.63 -21.15 -0.56
N PRO A 242 -4.24 -22.28 -0.97
CA PRO A 242 -5.69 -22.36 -1.12
C PRO A 242 -6.44 -22.09 0.19
N LEU A 243 -6.00 -22.68 1.30
CA LEU A 243 -6.65 -22.47 2.60
C LEU A 243 -6.57 -21.00 3.06
N PHE A 244 -5.44 -20.32 2.80
CA PHE A 244 -5.30 -18.88 3.07
C PHE A 244 -6.25 -18.05 2.18
N SER A 245 -6.44 -18.46 0.94
CA SER A 245 -7.38 -17.78 0.04
C SER A 245 -8.84 -17.93 0.52
N HIS A 246 -9.20 -19.08 1.05
CA HIS A 246 -10.51 -19.32 1.66
C HIS A 246 -10.72 -18.49 2.94
N LEU A 247 -9.68 -18.38 3.80
CA LEU A 247 -9.74 -17.48 4.95
C LEU A 247 -10.06 -16.05 4.54
N PHE A 248 -9.29 -15.50 3.59
CA PHE A 248 -9.50 -14.12 3.20
C PHE A 248 -10.76 -13.90 2.37
N LEU A 249 -11.24 -14.89 1.62
CA LEU A 249 -12.57 -14.84 1.03
C LEU A 249 -13.66 -14.70 2.10
N GLU A 250 -13.60 -15.50 3.19
CA GLU A 250 -14.55 -15.42 4.31
C GLU A 250 -14.56 -14.01 4.92
N LEU A 251 -13.36 -13.50 5.26
CA LEU A 251 -13.22 -12.17 5.87
C LEU A 251 -13.66 -11.04 4.94
N ILE A 252 -13.45 -11.18 3.63
CA ILE A 252 -13.91 -10.21 2.64
C ILE A 252 -15.43 -10.24 2.49
N CYS A 253 -16.04 -11.41 2.50
CA CYS A 253 -17.50 -11.55 2.40
C CYS A 253 -18.22 -10.99 3.63
N LEU A 254 -17.64 -11.10 4.82
CA LEU A 254 -18.13 -10.41 6.01
C LEU A 254 -18.19 -8.89 5.81
N VAL A 255 -17.15 -8.29 5.20
CA VAL A 255 -17.06 -6.83 5.03
C VAL A 255 -17.89 -6.35 3.82
N ALA A 256 -17.85 -7.07 2.71
CA ALA A 256 -18.48 -6.66 1.45
C ALA A 256 -19.99 -6.94 1.41
N PHE A 257 -20.44 -8.01 2.05
CA PHE A 257 -21.82 -8.51 1.94
C PHE A 257 -22.50 -8.73 3.29
N ASP A 258 -21.78 -8.57 4.39
CA ASP A 258 -22.27 -8.93 5.72
C ASP A 258 -22.70 -10.41 5.83
N VAL A 259 -21.94 -11.30 5.15
CA VAL A 259 -22.24 -12.73 5.02
C VAL A 259 -21.07 -13.57 5.51
N LYS A 260 -21.36 -14.57 6.36
CA LYS A 260 -20.48 -15.72 6.60
C LYS A 260 -20.73 -16.75 5.51
N MET A 261 -19.75 -16.97 4.63
CA MET A 261 -19.90 -17.92 3.51
C MET A 261 -19.70 -19.36 3.92
N GLY A 262 -19.01 -19.60 5.04
CA GLY A 262 -18.57 -20.93 5.44
C GLY A 262 -17.43 -21.46 4.57
N SER A 263 -16.65 -20.57 3.97
CA SER A 263 -15.60 -20.92 2.99
C SER A 263 -14.50 -21.83 3.55
N LEU A 264 -14.39 -21.95 4.87
CA LEU A 264 -13.43 -22.83 5.55
C LEU A 264 -13.94 -24.26 5.76
N SER A 265 -15.23 -24.55 5.44
CA SER A 265 -15.80 -25.90 5.57
C SER A 265 -15.19 -26.86 4.54
N GLU A 266 -15.25 -28.17 4.80
CA GLU A 266 -14.69 -29.19 3.90
C GLU A 266 -15.40 -29.20 2.54
N GLU A 267 -16.71 -28.94 2.51
CA GLU A 267 -17.51 -28.86 1.28
C GLU A 267 -17.04 -27.70 0.40
N GLU A 268 -16.68 -26.55 1.00
CA GLU A 268 -16.26 -25.35 0.29
C GLU A 268 -14.79 -25.39 -0.18
N LYS A 269 -14.00 -26.35 0.30
CA LYS A 269 -12.63 -26.61 -0.21
C LYS A 269 -12.63 -27.35 -1.55
N HIS A 270 -13.74 -27.98 -1.94
CA HIS A 270 -13.84 -28.70 -3.21
C HIS A 270 -13.66 -27.73 -4.41
N PRO A 271 -12.94 -28.12 -5.49
CA PRO A 271 -12.64 -27.22 -6.61
C PRO A 271 -13.86 -26.61 -7.31
N HIS A 272 -15.02 -27.30 -7.29
CA HIS A 272 -16.27 -26.82 -7.89
C HIS A 272 -17.18 -26.08 -6.92
N SER A 273 -16.77 -25.92 -5.67
CA SER A 273 -17.52 -25.17 -4.68
C SER A 273 -17.64 -23.68 -5.06
N ARG A 274 -18.59 -23.02 -4.43
CA ARG A 274 -18.82 -21.59 -4.63
C ARG A 274 -17.58 -20.75 -4.24
N SER A 275 -16.96 -21.06 -3.11
CA SER A 275 -15.78 -20.37 -2.59
C SER A 275 -14.55 -20.57 -3.46
N SER A 276 -14.25 -21.83 -3.83
CA SER A 276 -13.11 -22.14 -4.70
C SER A 276 -13.23 -21.47 -6.07
N ARG A 277 -14.41 -21.44 -6.65
CA ARG A 277 -14.67 -20.76 -7.93
C ARG A 277 -14.55 -19.24 -7.83
N LEU A 278 -14.92 -18.62 -6.69
CA LEU A 278 -14.71 -17.18 -6.47
C LEU A 278 -13.22 -16.84 -6.36
N VAL A 279 -12.47 -17.64 -5.63
CA VAL A 279 -11.00 -17.50 -5.53
C VAL A 279 -10.35 -17.62 -6.91
N GLU A 280 -10.73 -18.64 -7.68
CA GLU A 280 -10.23 -18.84 -9.05
C GLU A 280 -10.60 -17.67 -9.98
N ALA A 281 -11.82 -17.15 -9.87
CA ALA A 281 -12.27 -16.01 -10.68
C ALA A 281 -11.47 -14.74 -10.38
N ALA A 282 -11.17 -14.46 -9.12
CA ALA A 282 -10.32 -13.34 -8.72
C ALA A 282 -8.89 -13.49 -9.29
N LEU A 283 -8.27 -14.66 -9.10
CA LEU A 283 -6.93 -14.97 -9.60
C LEU A 283 -6.85 -14.88 -11.14
N THR A 284 -7.84 -15.45 -11.83
CA THR A 284 -7.94 -15.42 -13.30
C THR A 284 -8.05 -13.98 -13.79
N THR A 285 -8.87 -13.15 -13.17
CA THR A 285 -9.03 -11.74 -13.52
C THR A 285 -7.73 -10.97 -13.33
N ASN A 286 -7.09 -11.07 -12.16
CA ASN A 286 -5.83 -10.38 -11.86
C ASN A 286 -4.70 -10.80 -12.81
N SER A 287 -4.63 -12.09 -13.15
CA SER A 287 -3.65 -12.63 -14.11
C SER A 287 -3.86 -12.12 -15.53
N ALA A 288 -5.13 -11.97 -15.94
CA ALA A 288 -5.48 -11.53 -17.29
C ALA A 288 -5.24 -10.02 -17.48
N ILE A 289 -5.57 -9.19 -16.49
CA ILE A 289 -5.47 -7.72 -16.57
C ILE A 289 -4.07 -7.28 -16.97
N LEU A 290 -3.01 -7.79 -16.31
CA LEU A 290 -1.64 -7.38 -16.62
C LEU A 290 -1.31 -7.60 -18.10
N LYS A 291 -1.65 -8.77 -18.63
CA LYS A 291 -1.35 -9.15 -20.03
C LYS A 291 -2.21 -8.37 -21.02
N LEU A 292 -3.49 -8.16 -20.71
CA LEU A 292 -4.41 -7.43 -21.57
C LEU A 292 -4.09 -5.94 -21.62
N ASP A 293 -3.69 -5.34 -20.50
CA ASP A 293 -3.43 -3.91 -20.42
C ASP A 293 -2.06 -3.49 -20.98
N ASN A 294 -1.07 -4.42 -21.01
CA ASN A 294 0.31 -4.12 -21.44
C ASN A 294 0.72 -4.87 -22.71
N GLY A 295 -0.15 -5.69 -23.28
CA GLY A 295 0.05 -6.37 -24.55
C GLY A 295 -0.67 -5.69 -25.73
N PRO A 296 -0.69 -6.35 -26.88
CA PRO A 296 -1.51 -5.92 -28.02
C PRO A 296 -2.99 -5.89 -27.61
N MET A 297 -3.60 -4.71 -27.71
CA MET A 297 -4.97 -4.50 -27.19
C MET A 297 -6.03 -4.90 -28.22
N PHE A 298 -5.86 -6.01 -28.94
CA PHE A 298 -6.82 -6.53 -29.93
C PHE A 298 -8.21 -6.79 -29.33
N TRP A 299 -8.27 -7.08 -28.02
CA TRP A 299 -9.52 -7.24 -27.28
C TRP A 299 -10.45 -6.00 -27.32
N ARG A 300 -9.93 -4.85 -27.73
CA ARG A 300 -10.76 -3.64 -27.98
C ARG A 300 -11.64 -3.78 -29.20
N PHE A 301 -11.23 -4.58 -30.18
CA PHE A 301 -11.87 -4.73 -31.48
C PHE A 301 -12.66 -6.04 -31.57
N PHE A 302 -12.13 -7.12 -31.00
CA PHE A 302 -12.76 -8.44 -31.00
C PHE A 302 -12.43 -9.22 -29.72
N GLU A 303 -13.26 -10.20 -29.38
CA GLU A 303 -13.05 -11.00 -28.18
C GLU A 303 -11.88 -11.97 -28.33
N THR A 304 -10.74 -11.65 -27.73
CA THR A 304 -9.57 -12.55 -27.68
C THR A 304 -9.79 -13.67 -26.66
N PRO A 305 -9.11 -14.83 -26.78
CA PRO A 305 -9.25 -15.95 -25.83
C PRO A 305 -8.96 -15.52 -24.36
N LEU A 306 -7.97 -14.64 -24.15
CA LEU A 306 -7.63 -14.15 -22.82
C LEU A 306 -8.70 -13.19 -22.26
N TYR A 307 -9.27 -12.32 -23.10
CA TYR A 307 -10.38 -11.45 -22.70
C TYR A 307 -11.64 -12.26 -22.38
N ARG A 308 -11.90 -13.34 -23.14
CA ARG A 308 -12.99 -14.29 -22.85
C ARG A 308 -12.83 -14.95 -21.48
N LYS A 309 -11.58 -15.33 -21.10
CA LYS A 309 -11.32 -15.84 -19.74
C LYS A 309 -11.65 -14.82 -18.67
N LEU A 310 -11.18 -13.57 -18.82
CA LEU A 310 -11.51 -12.46 -17.91
C LEU A 310 -13.03 -12.28 -17.81
N ARG A 311 -13.73 -12.23 -18.95
CA ARG A 311 -15.19 -12.03 -19.00
C ARG A 311 -15.93 -13.14 -18.25
N LYS A 312 -15.56 -14.41 -18.46
CA LYS A 312 -16.17 -15.54 -17.73
C LYS A 312 -15.95 -15.44 -16.21
N ALA A 313 -14.74 -15.11 -15.78
CA ALA A 313 -14.41 -14.92 -14.38
C ALA A 313 -15.20 -13.75 -13.75
N GLN A 314 -15.27 -12.62 -14.47
CA GLN A 314 -16.04 -11.47 -14.00
C GLN A 314 -17.55 -11.72 -13.99
N ASN A 315 -18.11 -12.44 -14.96
CA ASN A 315 -19.52 -12.83 -14.95
C ASN A 315 -19.88 -13.62 -13.68
N TYR A 316 -19.02 -14.55 -13.28
CA TYR A 316 -19.26 -15.34 -12.07
C TYR A 316 -19.20 -14.48 -10.80
N MET A 317 -18.18 -13.62 -10.68
CA MET A 317 -18.07 -12.70 -9.54
C MET A 317 -19.25 -11.72 -9.47
N GLU A 318 -19.68 -11.22 -10.62
CA GLU A 318 -20.82 -10.31 -10.76
C GLU A 318 -22.13 -10.98 -10.32
N GLU A 319 -22.38 -12.21 -10.78
CA GLU A 319 -23.56 -12.99 -10.43
C GLU A 319 -23.69 -13.16 -8.91
N ILE A 320 -22.59 -13.57 -8.25
CA ILE A 320 -22.55 -13.74 -6.80
C ILE A 320 -22.73 -12.41 -6.08
N ALA A 321 -22.02 -11.35 -6.52
CA ALA A 321 -22.14 -10.03 -5.90
C ALA A 321 -23.55 -9.45 -6.04
N LEU A 322 -24.15 -9.57 -7.23
CA LEU A 322 -25.51 -9.11 -7.49
C LEU A 322 -26.53 -9.86 -6.61
N GLN A 323 -26.43 -11.20 -6.55
CA GLN A 323 -27.29 -12.02 -5.72
C GLN A 323 -27.21 -11.61 -4.25
N MET A 324 -26.00 -11.51 -3.68
CA MET A 324 -25.80 -11.18 -2.28
C MET A 324 -26.26 -9.76 -1.94
N VAL A 325 -25.92 -8.77 -2.77
CA VAL A 325 -26.31 -7.37 -2.53
C VAL A 325 -27.84 -7.22 -2.64
N THR A 326 -28.47 -7.85 -3.64
CA THR A 326 -29.93 -7.78 -3.82
C THR A 326 -30.69 -8.43 -2.65
N GLN A 327 -30.26 -9.62 -2.21
CA GLN A 327 -30.87 -10.28 -1.05
C GLN A 327 -30.80 -9.43 0.22
N ARG A 328 -29.63 -8.80 0.48
CA ARG A 328 -29.44 -7.93 1.64
C ARG A 328 -30.21 -6.61 1.54
N ASN A 329 -30.43 -6.11 0.34
CA ASN A 329 -31.24 -4.91 0.12
C ASN A 329 -32.73 -5.18 0.33
N GLN A 330 -33.22 -6.37 -0.04
CA GLN A 330 -34.63 -6.78 0.14
C GLN A 330 -34.96 -7.07 1.59
N ASP A 331 -34.02 -7.64 2.36
CA ASP A 331 -34.20 -7.94 3.77
C ASP A 331 -33.07 -7.34 4.63
N ALA A 332 -33.26 -6.06 4.97
CA ALA A 332 -32.31 -5.34 5.84
C ALA A 332 -32.26 -5.88 7.29
N SER A 333 -33.22 -6.74 7.69
CA SER A 333 -33.23 -7.38 9.03
C SER A 333 -32.12 -8.43 9.15
N ILE A 334 -31.73 -9.05 8.03
CA ILE A 334 -30.63 -10.03 7.96
C ILE A 334 -29.26 -9.36 8.13
N CYS A 335 -29.15 -8.06 7.84
CA CYS A 335 -27.89 -7.32 8.04
C CYS A 335 -27.60 -7.11 9.52
N ARG A 336 -26.31 -7.13 9.88
CA ARG A 336 -25.84 -6.78 11.23
C ARG A 336 -26.37 -5.42 11.65
N LYS A 337 -26.49 -5.20 12.97
CA LYS A 337 -26.95 -3.92 13.52
C LYS A 337 -26.09 -2.75 13.04
N GLN A 338 -24.77 -2.98 12.88
CA GLN A 338 -23.78 -2.04 12.32
C GLN A 338 -23.07 -2.70 11.14
N SER A 339 -23.61 -2.54 9.93
CA SER A 339 -23.09 -3.12 8.68
C SER A 339 -22.65 -2.01 7.73
N LEU A 340 -21.49 -2.18 7.07
CA LEU A 340 -21.02 -1.26 6.01
C LEU A 340 -22.01 -1.24 4.85
N LEU A 341 -22.53 -2.40 4.48
CA LEU A 341 -23.50 -2.53 3.39
C LEU A 341 -24.78 -1.75 3.69
N LYS A 342 -25.27 -1.82 4.93
CA LYS A 342 -26.43 -1.03 5.40
C LYS A 342 -26.19 0.47 5.34
N GLU A 343 -24.98 0.93 5.67
CA GLU A 343 -24.60 2.33 5.54
C GLU A 343 -24.53 2.78 4.07
N TYR A 344 -24.14 1.88 3.15
CA TYR A 344 -24.17 2.17 1.71
C TYR A 344 -25.60 2.27 1.16
N PHE A 345 -26.52 1.39 1.58
CA PHE A 345 -27.92 1.47 1.17
C PHE A 345 -28.65 2.75 1.64
N LYS A 346 -28.23 3.31 2.78
CA LYS A 346 -28.75 4.59 3.29
C LYS A 346 -28.22 5.80 2.55
N ASN A 347 -27.18 5.65 1.73
CA ASN A 347 -26.55 6.76 1.08
C ASN A 347 -27.24 7.07 -0.27
N GLU A 348 -28.04 8.12 -0.31
CA GLU A 348 -28.80 8.54 -1.49
C GLU A 348 -27.95 8.87 -2.73
N THR A 349 -26.63 9.09 -2.56
CA THR A 349 -25.70 9.36 -3.67
C THR A 349 -25.14 8.09 -4.32
N LEU A 350 -25.43 6.91 -3.75
CA LEU A 350 -25.07 5.60 -4.26
C LEU A 350 -26.32 4.82 -4.64
N ASP A 351 -26.32 4.21 -5.80
CA ASP A 351 -27.35 3.25 -6.17
C ASP A 351 -26.88 1.79 -6.03
N ILE A 352 -27.76 0.85 -6.28
CA ILE A 352 -27.46 -0.58 -6.17
C ILE A 352 -26.35 -1.02 -7.13
N LYS A 353 -26.23 -0.41 -8.32
CA LYS A 353 -25.17 -0.72 -9.30
C LYS A 353 -23.80 -0.26 -8.81
N ASP A 354 -23.73 0.87 -8.12
CA ASP A 354 -22.50 1.36 -7.48
C ASP A 354 -22.05 0.40 -6.37
N ILE A 355 -23.01 -0.09 -5.56
CA ILE A 355 -22.74 -1.01 -4.46
C ILE A 355 -22.28 -2.39 -4.99
N VAL A 356 -22.94 -2.92 -6.02
CA VAL A 356 -22.50 -4.16 -6.71
C VAL A 356 -21.10 -3.99 -7.30
N GLY A 357 -20.83 -2.86 -7.94
CA GLY A 357 -19.49 -2.52 -8.46
C GLY A 357 -18.42 -2.50 -7.37
N MET A 358 -18.72 -1.92 -6.22
CA MET A 358 -17.82 -1.90 -5.05
C MET A 358 -17.61 -3.29 -4.46
N ALA A 359 -18.66 -4.11 -4.38
CA ALA A 359 -18.59 -5.48 -3.89
C ALA A 359 -17.68 -6.34 -4.80
N CYS A 360 -17.83 -6.24 -6.13
CA CYS A 360 -16.94 -6.88 -7.09
C CYS A 360 -15.49 -6.40 -6.97
N ASP A 361 -15.27 -5.08 -6.78
CA ASP A 361 -13.93 -4.54 -6.55
C ASP A 361 -13.31 -5.06 -5.24
N THR A 362 -14.12 -5.22 -4.19
CA THR A 362 -13.68 -5.73 -2.90
C THR A 362 -13.28 -7.19 -2.97
N LEU A 363 -14.06 -8.04 -3.65
CA LEU A 363 -13.69 -9.44 -3.92
C LEU A 363 -12.38 -9.53 -4.71
N LEU A 364 -12.30 -8.81 -5.83
CA LEU A 364 -11.15 -8.85 -6.72
C LEU A 364 -9.85 -8.38 -6.06
N ALA A 365 -9.92 -7.30 -5.26
CA ALA A 365 -8.74 -6.70 -4.66
C ALA A 365 -8.37 -7.32 -3.30
N GLY A 366 -9.32 -7.89 -2.56
CA GLY A 366 -9.13 -8.27 -1.16
C GLY A 366 -8.61 -9.69 -0.97
N ILE A 367 -8.97 -10.65 -1.82
CA ILE A 367 -8.61 -12.06 -1.64
C ILE A 367 -7.10 -12.25 -1.81
N ASP A 368 -6.57 -12.00 -3.00
CA ASP A 368 -5.19 -12.29 -3.37
C ASP A 368 -4.18 -11.47 -2.56
N THR A 369 -4.46 -10.19 -2.34
CA THR A 369 -3.50 -9.29 -1.67
C THR A 369 -3.25 -9.69 -0.22
N THR A 370 -4.29 -10.02 0.53
CA THR A 370 -4.15 -10.42 1.94
C THR A 370 -3.61 -11.85 2.05
N THR A 371 -4.01 -12.76 1.15
CA THR A 371 -3.48 -14.12 1.04
C THR A 371 -1.97 -14.13 0.85
N TYR A 372 -1.46 -13.37 -0.13
CA TYR A 372 -0.01 -13.33 -0.40
C TYR A 372 0.76 -12.60 0.71
N SER A 373 0.16 -11.56 1.32
CA SER A 373 0.74 -10.89 2.48
C SER A 373 0.95 -11.85 3.65
N LEU A 374 -0.06 -12.66 3.99
CA LEU A 374 0.05 -13.69 5.03
C LEU A 374 1.07 -14.75 4.66
N SER A 375 1.05 -15.22 3.40
CA SER A 375 1.99 -16.23 2.90
C SER A 375 3.44 -15.81 3.09
N TYR A 376 3.79 -14.57 2.69
CA TYR A 376 5.14 -14.06 2.88
C TYR A 376 5.48 -13.80 4.36
N ALA A 377 4.52 -13.33 5.17
CA ALA A 377 4.76 -13.13 6.60
C ALA A 377 5.10 -14.45 7.30
N LEU A 378 4.32 -15.50 7.06
CA LEU A 378 4.55 -16.82 7.63
C LEU A 378 5.84 -17.49 7.09
N TYR A 379 6.14 -17.30 5.78
CA TYR A 379 7.43 -17.74 5.21
C TYR A 379 8.62 -17.12 5.94
N HIS A 380 8.62 -15.80 6.13
CA HIS A 380 9.72 -15.14 6.83
C HIS A 380 9.80 -15.54 8.30
N LEU A 381 8.67 -15.63 8.99
CA LEU A 381 8.63 -16.07 10.39
C LEU A 381 9.12 -17.52 10.56
N ALA A 382 8.73 -18.42 9.66
CA ALA A 382 9.16 -19.82 9.68
C ALA A 382 10.67 -20.00 9.45
N ARG A 383 11.29 -19.06 8.71
CA ARG A 383 12.74 -19.07 8.44
C ARG A 383 13.57 -18.26 9.43
N ASN A 384 12.93 -17.46 10.28
CA ASN A 384 13.58 -16.65 11.30
C ASN A 384 12.96 -16.94 12.66
N THR A 385 13.37 -18.09 13.23
CA THR A 385 12.80 -18.64 14.48
C THR A 385 12.90 -17.67 15.66
N ASN A 386 13.98 -16.88 15.75
CA ASN A 386 14.15 -15.85 16.77
C ASN A 386 13.10 -14.73 16.63
N VAL A 387 12.73 -14.35 15.41
CA VAL A 387 11.68 -13.36 15.14
C VAL A 387 10.30 -13.95 15.44
N GLN A 388 10.08 -15.21 15.05
CA GLN A 388 8.84 -15.93 15.37
C GLN A 388 8.64 -16.01 16.88
N GLU A 389 9.70 -16.32 17.65
CA GLU A 389 9.65 -16.41 19.10
C GLU A 389 9.33 -15.06 19.76
N LYS A 390 9.94 -13.95 19.31
CA LYS A 390 9.60 -12.61 19.80
C LYS A 390 8.13 -12.26 19.55
N LEU A 391 7.61 -12.60 18.36
CA LEU A 391 6.19 -12.39 18.05
C LEU A 391 5.29 -13.28 18.92
N ARG A 392 5.71 -14.52 19.19
CA ARG A 392 4.99 -15.44 20.10
C ARG A 392 4.93 -14.88 21.51
N LEU A 393 6.03 -14.31 22.02
CA LEU A 393 6.06 -13.67 23.34
C LEU A 393 5.15 -12.45 23.40
N GLU A 394 5.13 -11.58 22.37
CA GLU A 394 4.15 -10.49 22.30
C GLU A 394 2.72 -11.03 22.32
N ALA A 395 2.43 -12.05 21.49
CA ALA A 395 1.10 -12.65 21.43
C ALA A 395 0.68 -13.27 22.79
N ALA A 396 1.59 -13.94 23.50
CA ALA A 396 1.34 -14.53 24.82
C ALA A 396 1.10 -13.46 25.91
N THR A 397 1.82 -12.34 25.81
CA THR A 397 1.62 -11.20 26.73
C THR A 397 0.29 -10.50 26.53
N LEU A 398 -0.12 -10.32 25.25
CA LEU A 398 -1.35 -9.63 24.90
C LEU A 398 -2.60 -10.52 25.03
N LEU A 399 -2.45 -11.82 24.81
CA LEU A 399 -3.49 -12.83 24.90
C LEU A 399 -3.09 -13.85 25.99
N THR A 400 -3.31 -13.49 27.25
CA THR A 400 -2.94 -14.33 28.41
C THR A 400 -3.62 -15.70 28.34
N ASP A 401 -4.89 -15.74 27.96
CA ASP A 401 -5.59 -16.96 27.58
C ASP A 401 -5.64 -17.07 26.03
N PRO A 402 -5.33 -18.27 25.45
CA PRO A 402 -5.43 -18.51 24.02
C PRO A 402 -6.78 -18.16 23.39
N MET A 403 -7.86 -18.26 24.17
CA MET A 403 -9.23 -17.99 23.75
C MET A 403 -9.71 -16.56 24.06
N SER A 404 -8.93 -15.76 24.79
CA SER A 404 -9.28 -14.36 25.10
C SER A 404 -9.64 -13.60 23.82
N PRO A 405 -10.74 -12.83 23.80
CA PRO A 405 -11.14 -12.07 22.61
C PRO A 405 -10.10 -11.00 22.26
N ILE A 406 -9.83 -10.84 20.99
CA ILE A 406 -8.96 -9.76 20.51
C ILE A 406 -9.73 -8.44 20.55
N THR A 407 -9.19 -7.45 21.24
CA THR A 407 -9.76 -6.10 21.34
C THR A 407 -8.98 -5.08 20.49
N ALA A 408 -9.59 -3.93 20.25
CA ALA A 408 -8.92 -2.80 19.60
C ALA A 408 -7.67 -2.33 20.38
N GLU A 409 -7.67 -2.51 21.70
CA GLU A 409 -6.54 -2.20 22.57
C GLU A 409 -5.38 -3.16 22.35
N ILE A 410 -5.65 -4.46 22.30
CA ILE A 410 -4.67 -5.50 21.97
C ILE A 410 -4.02 -5.16 20.62
N LEU A 411 -4.82 -4.86 19.59
CA LEU A 411 -4.27 -4.49 18.28
C LEU A 411 -3.45 -3.18 18.30
N ARG A 412 -3.80 -2.22 19.15
CA ARG A 412 -2.97 -1.01 19.34
C ARG A 412 -1.61 -1.33 19.94
N ASN A 413 -1.56 -2.26 20.88
CA ASN A 413 -0.37 -2.63 21.64
C ASN A 413 0.51 -3.68 20.91
N ALA A 414 -0.01 -4.35 19.88
CA ALA A 414 0.72 -5.33 19.06
C ALA A 414 1.78 -4.63 18.17
N THR A 415 2.82 -4.10 18.78
CA THR A 415 3.84 -3.25 18.11
C THR A 415 4.79 -4.09 17.29
N TYR A 416 5.21 -5.25 17.79
CA TYR A 416 6.10 -6.16 17.08
C TYR A 416 5.38 -6.84 15.91
N THR A 417 4.11 -7.22 16.07
CA THR A 417 3.25 -7.71 14.97
C THR A 417 3.20 -6.72 13.81
N LYS A 418 3.02 -5.42 14.10
CA LYS A 418 3.03 -4.36 13.08
C LYS A 418 4.39 -4.21 12.43
N ALA A 419 5.47 -4.34 13.19
CA ALA A 419 6.83 -4.31 12.69
C ALA A 419 7.11 -5.48 11.74
N VAL A 420 6.69 -6.69 12.09
CA VAL A 420 6.73 -7.90 11.25
C VAL A 420 6.02 -7.67 9.91
N LEU A 421 4.80 -7.14 9.94
CA LEU A 421 4.06 -6.84 8.70
C LEU A 421 4.74 -5.79 7.84
N LYS A 422 5.27 -4.72 8.44
CA LYS A 422 6.02 -3.69 7.69
C LYS A 422 7.26 -4.26 7.02
N GLU A 423 8.00 -5.12 7.71
CA GLU A 423 9.19 -5.76 7.17
C GLU A 423 8.84 -6.77 6.07
N THR A 424 7.75 -7.51 6.23
CA THR A 424 7.20 -8.37 5.19
C THR A 424 6.88 -7.57 3.92
N PHE A 425 6.17 -6.45 4.05
CA PHE A 425 5.84 -5.57 2.92
C PHE A 425 7.07 -4.91 2.28
N ARG A 426 8.13 -4.69 3.05
CA ARG A 426 9.40 -4.21 2.51
C ARG A 426 10.07 -5.28 1.66
N LEU A 427 10.23 -6.49 2.18
CA LEU A 427 10.91 -7.58 1.47
C LEU A 427 10.09 -8.15 0.32
N ASN A 428 8.78 -8.27 0.49
CA ASN A 428 7.87 -8.81 -0.52
C ASN A 428 6.72 -7.84 -0.81
N PRO A 429 7.00 -6.67 -1.42
CA PRO A 429 5.95 -5.74 -1.79
C PRO A 429 5.05 -6.37 -2.84
N LEU A 430 3.74 -6.36 -2.60
CA LEU A 430 2.76 -6.91 -3.53
C LEU A 430 2.60 -6.05 -4.77
N SER A 431 2.68 -4.72 -4.61
CA SER A 431 2.61 -3.80 -5.75
C SER A 431 3.90 -3.85 -6.55
N VAL A 432 3.79 -4.10 -7.85
CA VAL A 432 4.91 -4.04 -8.79
C VAL A 432 5.38 -2.60 -9.05
N GLY A 433 4.59 -1.62 -8.66
CA GLY A 433 4.84 -0.18 -8.76
C GLY A 433 3.55 0.61 -8.65
N ILE A 434 3.65 1.90 -8.34
CA ILE A 434 2.50 2.80 -8.26
C ILE A 434 2.47 3.64 -9.54
N GLY A 435 1.52 3.32 -10.43
CA GLY A 435 1.33 4.05 -11.67
C GLY A 435 0.56 5.36 -11.47
N ARG A 436 0.99 6.42 -12.17
CA ARG A 436 0.29 7.70 -12.28
C ARG A 436 0.36 8.23 -13.71
N ILE A 437 -0.65 8.97 -14.10
CA ILE A 437 -0.60 9.85 -15.27
C ILE A 437 -0.45 11.26 -14.71
N LEU A 438 0.64 11.93 -15.03
CA LEU A 438 0.93 13.26 -14.53
C LEU A 438 -0.14 14.27 -14.98
N GLN A 439 -0.58 15.12 -14.07
CA GLN A 439 -1.58 16.15 -14.35
C GLN A 439 -0.95 17.52 -14.66
N THR A 440 0.30 17.68 -14.27
CA THR A 440 1.14 18.87 -14.50
C THR A 440 2.54 18.44 -14.92
N ASP A 441 3.29 19.32 -15.51
CA ASP A 441 4.72 19.12 -15.76
C ASP A 441 5.46 19.04 -14.44
N VAL A 442 6.46 18.17 -14.37
CA VAL A 442 7.33 17.99 -13.19
C VAL A 442 8.79 17.88 -13.60
N VAL A 443 9.70 18.17 -12.68
CA VAL A 443 11.13 17.92 -12.87
C VAL A 443 11.54 16.76 -11.98
N LEU A 444 12.01 15.65 -12.57
CA LEU A 444 12.50 14.47 -11.85
C LEU A 444 13.95 14.20 -12.22
N SER A 445 14.82 14.04 -11.24
CA SER A 445 16.27 13.80 -11.44
C SER A 445 16.91 14.74 -12.48
N GLY A 446 16.45 16.01 -12.55
CA GLY A 446 16.95 17.03 -13.47
C GLY A 446 16.40 16.95 -14.90
N TYR A 447 15.39 16.11 -15.18
CA TYR A 447 14.69 16.05 -16.47
C TYR A 447 13.28 16.65 -16.36
N HIS A 448 12.87 17.37 -17.38
CA HIS A 448 11.50 17.84 -17.56
C HIS A 448 10.61 16.67 -18.00
N ILE A 449 9.55 16.39 -17.25
CA ILE A 449 8.57 15.34 -17.58
C ILE A 449 7.23 16.03 -17.88
N PRO A 450 6.73 15.94 -19.11
CA PRO A 450 5.46 16.59 -19.50
C PRO A 450 4.26 15.99 -18.78
N LYS A 451 3.23 16.80 -18.60
CA LYS A 451 1.88 16.31 -18.21
C LYS A 451 1.42 15.19 -19.16
N GLU A 452 0.48 14.39 -18.69
CA GLU A 452 -0.07 13.18 -19.37
C GLU A 452 0.97 12.06 -19.55
N THR A 453 2.22 12.23 -19.11
CA THR A 453 3.20 11.12 -19.07
C THR A 453 2.81 10.09 -18.02
N VAL A 454 2.92 8.81 -18.38
CA VAL A 454 2.75 7.70 -17.42
C VAL A 454 4.05 7.52 -16.65
N VAL A 455 4.00 7.69 -15.32
CA VAL A 455 5.11 7.42 -14.42
C VAL A 455 4.78 6.21 -13.54
N VAL A 456 5.79 5.37 -13.26
CA VAL A 456 5.63 4.18 -12.41
C VAL A 456 6.77 4.13 -11.39
N THR A 457 6.41 4.23 -10.11
CA THR A 457 7.40 4.12 -9.04
C THR A 457 7.93 2.69 -8.92
N GLN A 458 9.18 2.53 -8.53
CA GLN A 458 9.82 1.21 -8.41
C GLN A 458 10.12 0.85 -6.96
N ASN A 459 9.14 1.02 -6.08
CA ASN A 459 9.27 0.70 -4.66
C ASN A 459 9.72 -0.74 -4.41
N GLN A 460 9.28 -1.72 -5.24
CA GLN A 460 9.73 -3.11 -5.16
C GLN A 460 11.26 -3.29 -5.37
N VAL A 461 11.93 -2.32 -5.99
CA VAL A 461 13.39 -2.28 -6.14
C VAL A 461 14.02 -1.47 -5.01
N ILE A 462 13.51 -0.25 -4.79
CA ILE A 462 14.05 0.72 -3.82
C ILE A 462 14.10 0.13 -2.40
N CYS A 463 13.06 -0.60 -2.00
CA CYS A 463 12.94 -1.20 -0.67
C CYS A 463 14.03 -2.25 -0.32
N ARG A 464 14.84 -2.67 -1.30
CA ARG A 464 15.95 -3.61 -1.13
C ARG A 464 17.32 -3.03 -1.50
N LEU A 465 17.43 -1.72 -1.68
CA LEU A 465 18.72 -1.10 -1.98
C LEU A 465 19.50 -0.79 -0.69
N PRO A 466 20.81 -1.11 -0.64
CA PRO A 466 21.66 -0.84 0.52
C PRO A 466 21.83 0.66 0.79
N GLU A 467 21.52 1.51 -0.18
CA GLU A 467 21.50 2.96 -0.04
C GLU A 467 20.46 3.42 1.00
N TYR A 468 19.32 2.71 1.08
CA TYR A 468 18.18 3.07 1.95
C TYR A 468 18.02 2.17 3.17
N PHE A 469 18.52 0.93 3.11
CA PHE A 469 18.35 -0.06 4.19
C PHE A 469 19.67 -0.76 4.48
N ASP A 470 20.07 -0.77 5.75
CA ASP A 470 21.16 -1.62 6.21
C ASP A 470 20.70 -3.08 6.19
N GLU A 471 21.58 -4.00 5.75
CA GLU A 471 21.24 -5.41 5.54
C GLU A 471 19.90 -5.58 4.79
N PRO A 472 19.79 -5.09 3.54
CA PRO A 472 18.52 -4.94 2.85
C PRO A 472 17.79 -6.26 2.57
N ASN A 473 18.49 -7.40 2.61
CA ASN A 473 17.91 -8.71 2.39
C ASN A 473 17.59 -9.49 3.68
N SER A 474 17.98 -8.96 4.84
CA SER A 474 17.69 -9.54 6.14
C SER A 474 16.29 -9.18 6.62
N PHE A 475 15.56 -10.16 7.17
CA PHE A 475 14.24 -9.92 7.77
C PHE A 475 14.42 -9.41 9.21
N ARG A 476 14.35 -8.10 9.39
CA ARG A 476 14.59 -7.38 10.66
C ARG A 476 13.42 -6.48 11.02
N PRO A 477 12.37 -6.98 11.68
CA PRO A 477 11.24 -6.16 12.14
C PRO A 477 11.66 -5.01 13.06
N GLU A 478 12.74 -5.17 13.80
CA GLU A 478 13.26 -4.21 14.79
C GLU A 478 13.54 -2.83 14.18
N ARG A 479 13.85 -2.76 12.87
CA ARG A 479 14.04 -1.46 12.17
C ARG A 479 12.81 -0.55 12.19
N TRP A 480 11.63 -1.11 12.47
CA TRP A 480 10.36 -0.39 12.52
C TRP A 480 9.92 -0.03 13.94
N LEU A 481 10.62 -0.50 14.95
CA LEU A 481 10.35 -0.18 16.34
C LEU A 481 10.96 1.20 16.65
N ARG A 482 10.25 2.00 17.46
CA ARG A 482 10.81 3.23 18.01
C ARG A 482 11.65 2.83 19.22
N ASP A 483 12.95 2.98 19.09
CA ASP A 483 13.86 2.82 20.22
C ASP A 483 13.88 4.15 21.03
N ASN A 484 13.64 4.07 22.33
CA ASN A 484 13.77 5.21 23.23
C ASN A 484 15.26 5.46 23.58
N ASP A 485 16.17 4.63 23.09
CA ASP A 485 17.60 4.74 23.35
C ASP A 485 18.26 5.65 22.32
N VAL A 486 18.56 6.86 22.75
CA VAL A 486 19.22 7.92 21.97
C VAL A 486 20.60 7.50 21.43
N THR A 487 21.22 6.46 21.99
CA THR A 487 22.53 5.96 21.58
C THR A 487 22.49 5.14 20.29
N LYS A 488 21.31 4.65 19.89
CA LYS A 488 21.08 3.89 18.64
C LYS A 488 20.63 4.73 17.44
N LEU A 489 20.73 6.04 17.51
CA LEU A 489 20.45 7.00 16.42
C LEU A 489 21.30 6.81 15.15
N LYS A 490 22.03 5.70 15.02
CA LYS A 490 22.76 5.32 13.81
C LYS A 490 21.90 4.63 12.75
N GLU A 491 20.63 4.28 13.05
CA GLU A 491 19.76 3.78 11.99
C GLU A 491 19.39 4.94 11.05
N LYS A 492 19.75 4.76 9.80
CA LYS A 492 19.44 5.67 8.69
C LYS A 492 17.97 6.05 8.74
N PHE A 493 17.64 7.32 8.70
CA PHE A 493 16.26 7.79 8.57
C PHE A 493 15.62 7.15 7.33
N ILE A 494 14.63 6.28 7.53
CA ILE A 494 13.93 5.63 6.44
C ILE A 494 13.02 6.66 5.77
N ASN A 495 13.36 7.02 4.52
CA ASN A 495 12.52 7.90 3.71
C ASN A 495 11.12 7.27 3.52
N PRO A 496 10.02 7.96 3.85
CA PRO A 496 8.67 7.41 3.82
C PRO A 496 8.21 6.98 2.42
N TYR A 497 8.87 7.42 1.37
CA TYR A 497 8.56 7.03 -0.01
C TYR A 497 9.31 5.78 -0.49
N THR A 498 10.17 5.17 0.33
CA THR A 498 10.83 3.90 -0.01
C THR A 498 9.91 2.70 0.04
N VAL A 499 9.00 2.65 1.03
CA VAL A 499 8.09 1.51 1.27
C VAL A 499 6.66 2.01 1.29
N LEU A 500 5.90 1.73 0.24
CA LEU A 500 4.53 2.20 0.02
C LEU A 500 3.55 1.02 -0.23
N PRO A 501 3.36 0.11 0.72
CA PRO A 501 2.60 -1.13 0.51
C PRO A 501 1.13 -0.87 0.17
N PHE A 502 0.56 0.22 0.66
CA PHE A 502 -0.82 0.63 0.43
C PHE A 502 -0.95 1.84 -0.51
N GLY A 503 0.14 2.22 -1.18
CA GLY A 503 0.17 3.40 -2.03
C GLY A 503 0.21 4.72 -1.24
N HIS A 504 -0.03 5.84 -1.95
CA HIS A 504 0.00 7.18 -1.38
C HIS A 504 -1.13 8.06 -1.95
N GLY A 505 -1.53 9.08 -1.17
CA GLY A 505 -2.48 10.10 -1.59
C GLY A 505 -3.93 9.61 -1.74
N PRO A 506 -4.76 10.32 -2.50
CA PRO A 506 -6.18 9.99 -2.64
C PRO A 506 -6.45 8.59 -3.21
N ARG A 507 -5.53 8.03 -4.01
CA ARG A 507 -5.61 6.68 -4.57
C ARG A 507 -4.94 5.59 -3.72
N SER A 508 -4.56 5.88 -2.48
CA SER A 508 -4.10 4.84 -1.54
C SER A 508 -5.18 3.78 -1.31
N CYS A 509 -4.79 2.62 -0.80
CA CYS A 509 -5.71 1.52 -0.54
C CYS A 509 -6.87 1.99 0.36
N ILE A 510 -8.11 1.79 -0.11
CA ILE A 510 -9.31 2.21 0.61
C ILE A 510 -9.58 1.30 1.81
N ALA A 511 -9.25 0.01 1.69
CA ALA A 511 -9.48 -1.02 2.71
C ALA A 511 -8.23 -1.28 3.59
N ARG A 512 -7.24 -0.38 3.59
CA ARG A 512 -5.98 -0.56 4.34
C ARG A 512 -6.21 -0.98 5.79
N ARG A 513 -7.14 -0.32 6.50
CA ARG A 513 -7.41 -0.60 7.92
C ARG A 513 -7.93 -2.01 8.14
N PHE A 514 -8.81 -2.50 7.27
CA PHE A 514 -9.31 -3.88 7.30
C PHE A 514 -8.20 -4.88 7.01
N ALA A 515 -7.39 -4.64 5.98
CA ALA A 515 -6.27 -5.51 5.64
C ALA A 515 -5.25 -5.61 6.80
N GLU A 516 -4.87 -4.47 7.39
CA GLU A 516 -3.95 -4.43 8.53
C GLU A 516 -4.56 -5.14 9.76
N GLN A 517 -5.84 -4.94 10.07
CA GLN A 517 -6.55 -5.61 11.16
C GLN A 517 -6.57 -7.12 10.96
N ASN A 518 -7.03 -7.58 9.80
CA ASN A 518 -7.16 -9.00 9.48
C ASN A 518 -5.80 -9.73 9.59
N LEU A 519 -4.74 -9.14 9.02
CA LEU A 519 -3.40 -9.70 9.10
C LEU A 519 -2.84 -9.70 10.53
N GLN A 520 -3.08 -8.66 11.33
CA GLN A 520 -2.63 -8.61 12.73
C GLN A 520 -3.34 -9.68 13.58
N ILE A 521 -4.67 -9.80 13.46
CA ILE A 521 -5.44 -10.82 14.18
C ILE A 521 -4.92 -12.22 13.80
N THR A 522 -4.75 -12.48 12.51
CA THR A 522 -4.30 -13.79 12.01
C THR A 522 -2.91 -14.13 12.54
N LEU A 523 -1.95 -13.20 12.50
CA LEU A 523 -0.59 -13.46 13.03
C LEU A 523 -0.58 -13.66 14.54
N LEU A 524 -1.32 -12.84 15.30
CA LEU A 524 -1.42 -12.99 16.75
C LEU A 524 -2.00 -14.35 17.13
N ARG A 525 -3.10 -14.77 16.48
CA ARG A 525 -3.74 -16.06 16.76
C ARG A 525 -2.86 -17.26 16.36
N ILE A 526 -2.23 -17.21 15.19
CA ILE A 526 -1.30 -18.26 14.76
C ILE A 526 -0.13 -18.37 15.76
N CYS A 527 0.56 -17.27 16.06
CA CYS A 527 1.74 -17.30 16.92
C CYS A 527 1.41 -17.58 18.40
N ARG A 528 0.18 -17.28 18.86
CA ARG A 528 -0.28 -17.63 20.22
C ARG A 528 -0.50 -19.12 20.40
N ASN A 529 -0.99 -19.78 19.35
CA ASN A 529 -1.47 -21.17 19.44
C ASN A 529 -0.56 -22.19 18.76
N LEU A 530 0.21 -21.76 17.75
CA LEU A 530 0.97 -22.67 16.89
C LEU A 530 2.45 -22.28 16.83
N ARG A 531 3.32 -23.28 16.78
CA ARG A 531 4.67 -23.18 16.24
C ARG A 531 4.65 -23.66 14.81
N PHE A 532 5.48 -23.09 13.95
CA PHE A 532 5.52 -23.52 12.56
C PHE A 532 6.91 -23.40 11.95
N THR A 533 7.18 -24.29 11.00
CA THR A 533 8.43 -24.38 10.27
C THR A 533 8.19 -24.38 8.77
N TRP A 534 9.20 -23.98 8.01
CA TRP A 534 9.15 -24.00 6.55
C TRP A 534 9.69 -25.33 6.01
N GLY A 535 8.90 -26.01 5.19
CA GLY A 535 9.21 -27.32 4.61
C GLY A 535 9.59 -27.30 3.12
N GLY A 536 9.85 -26.14 2.54
CA GLY A 536 10.17 -26.00 1.12
C GLY A 536 11.49 -25.30 0.82
N ASP A 537 11.75 -25.08 -0.47
CA ASP A 537 12.86 -24.26 -0.96
C ASP A 537 12.62 -22.77 -0.67
N SER A 538 13.56 -21.92 -1.10
CA SER A 538 13.38 -20.48 -0.98
C SER A 538 12.17 -20.01 -1.78
N LEU A 539 11.29 -19.23 -1.16
CA LEU A 539 10.10 -18.67 -1.77
C LEU A 539 10.43 -17.31 -2.42
N GLY A 540 10.30 -17.25 -3.71
CA GLY A 540 10.42 -16.01 -4.48
C GLY A 540 9.05 -15.41 -4.85
N SER A 541 9.03 -14.63 -5.94
CA SER A 541 7.79 -14.04 -6.44
C SER A 541 7.69 -14.04 -7.96
N VAL A 542 6.48 -14.23 -8.45
CA VAL A 542 6.08 -14.04 -9.84
C VAL A 542 5.24 -12.77 -9.93
N SER A 543 5.64 -11.87 -10.82
CA SER A 543 4.90 -10.64 -11.08
C SER A 543 3.71 -10.92 -12.01
N LEU A 544 2.52 -10.73 -11.48
CA LEU A 544 1.26 -10.60 -12.22
C LEU A 544 0.80 -9.14 -12.09
N LEU A 545 -0.51 -8.89 -11.96
CA LEU A 545 -0.99 -7.54 -11.58
C LEU A 545 -0.41 -7.12 -10.22
N ILE A 546 -0.24 -8.11 -9.34
CA ILE A 546 0.48 -8.04 -8.07
C ILE A 546 1.53 -9.16 -8.02
N ASN A 547 2.55 -9.00 -7.18
CA ASN A 547 3.52 -10.06 -6.92
C ASN A 547 2.89 -11.16 -6.06
N LYS A 548 2.93 -12.39 -6.54
CA LYS A 548 2.47 -13.57 -5.82
C LYS A 548 3.65 -14.50 -5.50
N PRO A 549 3.53 -15.38 -4.50
CA PRO A 549 4.48 -16.48 -4.30
C PRO A 549 4.67 -17.30 -5.58
N ASP A 550 5.91 -17.67 -5.89
CA ASP A 550 6.26 -18.44 -7.09
C ASP A 550 6.21 -19.96 -6.88
N GLY A 551 5.90 -20.40 -5.66
CA GLY A 551 5.74 -21.80 -5.29
C GLY A 551 4.67 -22.02 -4.23
N PRO A 552 4.40 -23.29 -3.88
CA PRO A 552 3.46 -23.68 -2.83
C PRO A 552 3.91 -23.21 -1.45
N ILE A 553 2.96 -22.93 -0.57
CA ILE A 553 3.22 -22.50 0.80
C ILE A 553 3.35 -23.73 1.70
N LYS A 554 4.58 -24.21 1.83
CA LYS A 554 4.91 -25.44 2.57
C LYS A 554 5.21 -25.14 4.03
N LEU A 555 4.18 -25.09 4.85
CA LEU A 555 4.28 -24.93 6.31
C LEU A 555 3.99 -26.24 7.03
N ARG A 556 4.60 -26.42 8.20
CA ARG A 556 4.27 -27.47 9.17
C ARG A 556 3.91 -26.78 10.48
N PHE A 557 2.69 -26.97 10.93
CA PHE A 557 2.18 -26.40 12.16
C PHE A 557 2.19 -27.45 13.29
N GLU A 558 2.57 -27.00 14.48
CA GLU A 558 2.55 -27.78 15.72
C GLU A 558 1.75 -27.01 16.77
N ASN A 559 0.82 -27.67 17.45
CA ASN A 559 0.01 -27.05 18.49
C ASN A 559 0.87 -26.83 19.75
N LEU A 560 0.82 -25.63 20.32
CA LEU A 560 1.55 -25.28 21.55
C LEU A 560 0.80 -25.71 22.83
N HIS A 561 -0.46 -26.11 22.72
CA HIS A 561 -1.36 -26.43 23.81
C HIS A 561 -1.93 -27.86 23.69
N ALA A 562 -1.29 -28.71 22.87
CA ALA A 562 -1.64 -30.14 22.74
C ALA A 562 -1.10 -30.96 23.88
#